data_a25dfe42edae8d8ba5f5a224b3217f95
#
_entry.id   a25dfe42edae8d8ba5f5a224b3217f95
#
_cell.length_a   1.000
_cell.length_b   1.000
_cell.length_c   1.000
_cell.angle_alpha   90.00
_cell.angle_beta   90.00
_cell.angle_gamma   90.00
#
_symmetry.space_group_name_H-M   'P 1'
#
loop_
_entity.id
_entity.type
_entity.pdbx_description
1 polymer ?
#
loop_
_entity_poly.entity_id
_entity_poly.type
_entity_poly.pdbx_seq_one_letter_code
_entity_poly.pdbx_strand_id
1 'polypeptide(L)'
;METKKNINIWKSLQKVPAGTMFVPLIIGAIITTICQGIFDFDLWGTLGNPMKDMFSSSGQMLIIGLMLFCTGTQLKLSDMKDALHRGVRLILVRLIVAYALCALFYALFGNEGFLGISFLAFVCAVTSANAALYMGIISPFGDKADKASFGIMLICSMPLLPLLFLGFYGEAGFGEAQVMQIISLIIPFILGMVLGNMDMDIRKVFAGGNAIILPFLGFEFGSTIN
;
A
#
# COMPACT_ATOMS: atom_id res chain seq x y z
N MET A 1 24.10 -25.06 30.93
CA MET A 1 23.62 -24.77 29.58
C MET A 1 22.52 -23.73 29.72
N GLU A 2 22.86 -22.46 29.51
CA GLU A 2 21.87 -21.37 29.51
C GLU A 2 20.99 -21.51 28.28
N THR A 3 19.70 -21.69 28.48
CA THR A 3 18.68 -21.66 27.43
C THR A 3 18.65 -20.25 26.84
N LYS A 4 19.34 -20.04 25.72
CA LYS A 4 19.22 -18.83 24.91
C LYS A 4 17.75 -18.58 24.64
N LYS A 5 17.16 -17.58 25.25
CA LYS A 5 15.79 -17.13 25.05
C LYS A 5 15.68 -16.67 23.58
N ASN A 6 15.18 -17.53 22.70
CA ASN A 6 14.99 -17.19 21.29
C ASN A 6 13.95 -16.05 21.21
N ILE A 7 14.41 -14.87 20.84
CA ILE A 7 13.55 -13.71 20.60
C ILE A 7 12.78 -13.96 19.30
N ASN A 8 11.49 -14.24 19.41
CA ASN A 8 10.60 -14.48 18.27
C ASN A 8 10.05 -13.15 17.73
N ILE A 9 10.91 -12.34 17.10
CA ILE A 9 10.55 -11.01 16.57
C ILE A 9 9.36 -11.13 15.62
N TRP A 10 9.42 -12.05 14.66
CA TRP A 10 8.37 -12.24 13.66
C TRP A 10 6.98 -12.52 14.30
N LYS A 11 6.92 -13.44 15.23
CA LYS A 11 5.69 -13.74 15.95
C LYS A 11 5.18 -12.57 16.79
N SER A 12 6.08 -11.74 17.30
CA SER A 12 5.71 -10.55 18.06
C SER A 12 5.10 -9.48 17.15
N LEU A 13 5.67 -9.28 15.96
CA LEU A 13 5.12 -8.37 14.95
C LEU A 13 3.72 -8.80 14.49
N GLN A 14 3.49 -10.09 14.32
CA GLN A 14 2.20 -10.64 13.89
C GLN A 14 1.08 -10.50 14.95
N LYS A 15 1.40 -10.26 16.21
CA LYS A 15 0.39 -10.02 17.27
C LYS A 15 -0.27 -8.63 17.14
N VAL A 16 0.40 -7.70 16.50
CA VAL A 16 -0.14 -6.36 16.26
C VAL A 16 -0.81 -6.36 14.89
N PRO A 17 -2.04 -5.87 14.74
CA PRO A 17 -2.67 -5.72 13.43
C PRO A 17 -1.79 -4.90 12.50
N ALA A 18 -1.47 -5.45 11.31
CA ALA A 18 -0.51 -4.88 10.35
C ALA A 18 0.89 -4.56 10.94
N GLY A 19 1.29 -5.18 12.08
CA GLY A 19 2.54 -4.89 12.77
C GLY A 19 3.78 -5.17 11.92
N THR A 20 3.71 -6.09 10.97
CA THR A 20 4.78 -6.36 9.99
C THR A 20 5.07 -5.16 9.07
N MET A 21 4.14 -4.22 8.93
CA MET A 21 4.30 -2.98 8.18
C MET A 21 4.51 -1.78 9.12
N PHE A 22 3.65 -1.62 10.13
CA PHE A 22 3.68 -0.45 11.02
C PHE A 22 4.92 -0.35 11.89
N VAL A 23 5.45 -1.46 12.39
CA VAL A 23 6.65 -1.41 13.24
C VAL A 23 7.87 -0.97 12.43
N PRO A 24 8.18 -1.55 11.25
CA PRO A 24 9.23 -1.02 10.38
C PRO A 24 9.00 0.43 9.96
N LEU A 25 7.75 0.85 9.67
CA LEU A 25 7.41 2.22 9.34
C LEU A 25 7.80 3.19 10.46
N ILE A 26 7.42 2.88 11.70
CA ILE A 26 7.77 3.71 12.86
C ILE A 26 9.29 3.78 13.04
N ILE A 27 10.00 2.66 12.86
CA ILE A 27 11.47 2.62 12.95
C ILE A 27 12.08 3.50 11.86
N GLY A 28 11.62 3.40 10.61
CA GLY A 28 12.08 4.23 9.49
C GLY A 28 11.86 5.72 9.76
N ALA A 29 10.65 6.09 10.19
CA ALA A 29 10.31 7.47 10.54
C ALA A 29 11.19 8.02 11.67
N ILE A 30 11.41 7.25 12.75
CA ILE A 30 12.27 7.67 13.85
C ILE A 30 13.71 7.91 13.37
N ILE A 31 14.27 6.97 12.58
CA ILE A 31 15.64 7.08 12.08
C ILE A 31 15.77 8.33 11.20
N THR A 32 14.85 8.53 10.24
CA THR A 32 14.91 9.67 9.34
C THR A 32 14.69 11.00 10.08
N THR A 33 13.71 11.08 10.99
CA THR A 33 13.48 12.27 11.80
C THR A 33 14.69 12.63 12.66
N ILE A 34 15.35 11.65 13.25
CA ILE A 34 16.58 11.90 14.03
C ILE A 34 17.71 12.36 13.12
N CYS A 35 17.98 11.67 12.03
CA CYS A 35 19.10 11.99 11.15
C CYS A 35 18.88 13.30 10.41
N GLN A 36 17.75 13.49 9.75
CA GLN A 36 17.47 14.69 8.96
C GLN A 36 16.91 15.83 9.80
N GLY A 37 15.97 15.56 10.71
CA GLY A 37 15.30 16.59 11.48
C GLY A 37 16.12 17.15 12.63
N ILE A 38 16.98 16.36 13.29
CA ILE A 38 17.79 16.80 14.44
C ILE A 38 19.23 17.12 14.02
N PHE A 39 19.83 16.24 13.20
CA PHE A 39 21.25 16.36 12.84
C PHE A 39 21.49 16.95 11.44
N ASP A 40 20.45 17.27 10.67
CA ASP A 40 20.55 17.77 9.29
C ASP A 40 21.45 16.89 8.41
N PHE A 41 21.34 15.58 8.58
CA PHE A 41 22.22 14.58 7.97
C PHE A 41 21.43 13.63 7.08
N ASP A 42 21.70 13.66 5.77
CA ASP A 42 21.13 12.72 4.82
C ASP A 42 21.82 11.34 4.94
N LEU A 43 21.23 10.50 5.78
CA LEU A 43 21.73 9.14 6.05
C LEU A 43 21.73 8.28 4.79
N TRP A 44 20.62 8.30 4.03
CA TRP A 44 20.45 7.43 2.88
C TRP A 44 21.35 7.85 1.72
N GLY A 45 21.45 9.15 1.45
CA GLY A 45 22.37 9.69 0.47
C GLY A 45 23.84 9.41 0.80
N THR A 46 24.22 9.47 2.07
CA THR A 46 25.59 9.23 2.54
C THR A 46 25.98 7.75 2.46
N LEU A 47 25.06 6.84 2.78
CA LEU A 47 25.29 5.40 2.65
C LEU A 47 25.45 4.95 1.19
N GLY A 48 24.86 5.71 0.26
CA GLY A 48 24.91 5.38 -1.18
C GLY A 48 24.09 4.13 -1.53
N ASN A 49 24.32 3.60 -2.75
CA ASN A 49 23.59 2.44 -3.23
C ASN A 49 24.08 1.14 -2.55
N PRO A 50 23.18 0.19 -2.26
CA PRO A 50 21.77 0.11 -2.67
C PRO A 50 20.79 0.83 -1.71
N MET A 51 21.25 1.34 -0.57
CA MET A 51 20.35 1.91 0.46
C MET A 51 19.63 3.16 -0.02
N LYS A 52 20.36 4.07 -0.71
CA LYS A 52 19.79 5.28 -1.29
C LYS A 52 18.65 4.97 -2.26
N ASP A 53 18.84 4.00 -3.15
CA ASP A 53 17.84 3.67 -4.16
C ASP A 53 16.67 2.91 -3.56
N MET A 54 16.92 2.02 -2.57
CA MET A 54 15.89 1.23 -1.92
C MET A 54 14.93 2.08 -1.09
N PHE A 55 15.44 3.11 -0.40
CA PHE A 55 14.66 3.98 0.48
C PHE A 55 14.41 5.37 -0.15
N SER A 56 14.24 5.39 -1.46
CA SER A 56 13.83 6.54 -2.27
C SER A 56 12.44 6.31 -2.85
N SER A 57 11.81 7.38 -3.36
CA SER A 57 10.53 7.28 -4.07
C SER A 57 10.58 6.30 -5.25
N SER A 58 11.74 6.15 -5.91
CA SER A 58 11.93 5.17 -6.98
C SER A 58 11.97 3.74 -6.44
N GLY A 59 12.61 3.50 -5.29
CA GLY A 59 12.65 2.23 -4.60
C GLY A 59 11.26 1.80 -4.14
N GLN A 60 10.46 2.74 -3.63
CA GLN A 60 9.07 2.52 -3.26
C GLN A 60 8.26 1.90 -4.41
N MET A 61 8.37 2.46 -5.61
CA MET A 61 7.65 1.95 -6.77
C MET A 61 8.11 0.55 -7.18
N LEU A 62 9.41 0.27 -7.06
CA LEU A 62 9.96 -1.08 -7.29
C LEU A 62 9.40 -2.09 -6.28
N ILE A 63 9.40 -1.75 -4.99
CA ILE A 63 8.89 -2.60 -3.91
C ILE A 63 7.38 -2.87 -4.11
N ILE A 64 6.61 -1.85 -4.45
CA ILE A 64 5.19 -1.97 -4.78
C ILE A 64 5.00 -2.87 -6.02
N GLY A 65 5.78 -2.69 -7.07
CA GLY A 65 5.73 -3.53 -8.26
C GLY A 65 5.98 -5.00 -7.97
N LEU A 66 6.99 -5.32 -7.16
CA LEU A 66 7.26 -6.69 -6.70
C LEU A 66 6.11 -7.27 -5.87
N MET A 67 5.52 -6.46 -4.97
CA MET A 67 4.38 -6.86 -4.17
C MET A 67 3.14 -7.13 -5.02
N LEU A 68 2.91 -6.31 -6.04
CA LEU A 68 1.86 -6.48 -7.03
C LEU A 68 2.04 -7.78 -7.83
N PHE A 69 3.26 -8.06 -8.27
CA PHE A 69 3.58 -9.32 -8.95
C PHE A 69 3.29 -10.54 -8.06
N CYS A 70 3.81 -10.55 -6.83
CA CYS A 70 3.54 -11.62 -5.87
C CYS A 70 2.04 -11.81 -5.63
N THR A 71 1.30 -10.73 -5.47
CA THR A 71 -0.15 -10.77 -5.29
C THR A 71 -0.86 -11.30 -6.52
N GLY A 72 -0.46 -10.85 -7.70
CA GLY A 72 -0.97 -11.35 -8.97
C GLY A 72 -0.85 -12.87 -9.09
N THR A 73 0.32 -13.44 -8.71
CA THR A 73 0.52 -14.89 -8.76
C THR A 73 -0.46 -15.68 -7.88
N GLN A 74 -0.97 -15.09 -6.81
CA GLN A 74 -1.90 -15.74 -5.89
C GLN A 74 -3.35 -15.69 -6.37
N LEU A 75 -3.67 -14.79 -7.30
CA LEU A 75 -5.03 -14.60 -7.80
C LEU A 75 -5.41 -15.72 -8.78
N LYS A 76 -6.42 -16.51 -8.41
CA LYS A 76 -6.99 -17.53 -9.30
C LYS A 76 -8.09 -16.94 -10.15
N LEU A 77 -8.02 -17.18 -11.46
CA LEU A 77 -9.08 -16.76 -12.40
C LEU A 77 -10.44 -17.41 -12.08
N SER A 78 -10.43 -18.65 -11.55
CA SER A 78 -11.64 -19.34 -11.11
C SER A 78 -12.38 -18.64 -9.97
N ASP A 79 -11.63 -18.01 -9.06
CA ASP A 79 -12.18 -17.39 -7.85
C ASP A 79 -12.54 -15.90 -8.09
N MET A 80 -12.29 -15.41 -9.31
CA MET A 80 -12.47 -14.00 -9.67
C MET A 80 -13.93 -13.53 -9.61
N LYS A 81 -14.90 -14.39 -9.93
CA LYS A 81 -16.31 -13.99 -9.93
C LYS A 81 -16.78 -13.56 -8.52
N ASP A 82 -16.51 -14.37 -7.52
CA ASP A 82 -16.92 -14.08 -6.14
C ASP A 82 -16.11 -12.92 -5.54
N ALA A 83 -14.81 -12.89 -5.83
CA ALA A 83 -13.93 -11.79 -5.47
C ALA A 83 -14.38 -10.46 -6.09
N LEU A 84 -14.75 -10.49 -7.40
CA LEU A 84 -15.23 -9.31 -8.11
C LEU A 84 -16.53 -8.79 -7.49
N HIS A 85 -17.46 -9.68 -7.20
CA HIS A 85 -18.76 -9.29 -6.67
C HIS A 85 -18.68 -8.64 -5.29
N ARG A 86 -17.89 -9.22 -4.36
CA ARG A 86 -17.67 -8.64 -3.04
C ARG A 86 -16.76 -7.42 -3.07
N GLY A 87 -15.66 -7.49 -3.81
CA GLY A 87 -14.70 -6.40 -3.93
C GLY A 87 -15.32 -5.15 -4.57
N VAL A 88 -16.08 -5.30 -5.65
CA VAL A 88 -16.76 -4.17 -6.29
C VAL A 88 -17.79 -3.53 -5.37
N ARG A 89 -18.59 -4.31 -4.65
CA ARG A 89 -19.54 -3.75 -3.66
C ARG A 89 -18.80 -2.94 -2.58
N LEU A 90 -17.71 -3.47 -2.07
CA LEU A 90 -16.92 -2.82 -1.01
C LEU A 90 -16.33 -1.51 -1.51
N ILE A 91 -15.85 -1.48 -2.76
CA ILE A 91 -15.35 -0.26 -3.40
C ILE A 91 -16.47 0.74 -3.64
N LEU A 92 -17.60 0.32 -4.17
CA LEU A 92 -18.74 1.22 -4.43
C LEU A 92 -19.22 1.90 -3.14
N VAL A 93 -19.41 1.13 -2.06
CA VAL A 93 -19.80 1.70 -0.77
C VAL A 93 -18.74 2.67 -0.27
N ARG A 94 -17.47 2.30 -0.35
CA ARG A 94 -16.36 3.16 0.04
C ARG A 94 -16.31 4.46 -0.78
N LEU A 95 -16.48 4.38 -2.11
CA LEU A 95 -16.51 5.55 -2.99
C LEU A 95 -17.64 6.50 -2.65
N ILE A 96 -18.85 5.97 -2.42
CA ILE A 96 -20.01 6.77 -2.06
C ILE A 96 -19.76 7.50 -0.73
N VAL A 97 -19.26 6.78 0.28
CA VAL A 97 -18.94 7.37 1.59
C VAL A 97 -17.82 8.39 1.48
N ALA A 98 -16.75 8.07 0.75
CA ALA A 98 -15.63 8.99 0.55
C ALA A 98 -16.09 10.27 -0.18
N TYR A 99 -16.89 10.13 -1.23
CA TYR A 99 -17.44 11.29 -1.95
C TYR A 99 -18.31 12.15 -1.05
N ALA A 100 -19.22 11.55 -0.29
CA ALA A 100 -20.07 12.28 0.65
C ALA A 100 -19.25 13.03 1.71
N LEU A 101 -18.22 12.42 2.26
CA LEU A 101 -17.33 13.05 3.24
C LEU A 101 -16.51 14.19 2.61
N CYS A 102 -15.97 13.99 1.40
CA CYS A 102 -15.23 15.03 0.69
C CYS A 102 -16.14 16.21 0.32
N ALA A 103 -17.35 15.96 -0.17
CA ALA A 103 -18.32 17.00 -0.47
C ALA A 103 -18.73 17.78 0.78
N LEU A 104 -18.95 17.09 1.90
CA LEU A 104 -19.26 17.73 3.17
C LEU A 104 -18.10 18.59 3.67
N PHE A 105 -16.87 18.06 3.63
CA PHE A 105 -15.68 18.81 4.04
C PHE A 105 -15.48 20.07 3.18
N TYR A 106 -15.61 19.92 1.85
CA TYR A 106 -15.49 21.04 0.92
C TYR A 106 -16.56 22.10 1.15
N ALA A 107 -17.81 21.69 1.39
CA ALA A 107 -18.91 22.60 1.67
C ALA A 107 -18.74 23.40 2.98
N LEU A 108 -18.06 22.78 3.98
CA LEU A 108 -17.85 23.44 5.28
C LEU A 108 -16.59 24.28 5.34
N PHE A 109 -15.50 23.87 4.67
CA PHE A 109 -14.17 24.43 4.87
C PHE A 109 -13.50 24.91 3.58
N GLY A 110 -14.07 24.64 2.39
CA GLY A 110 -13.50 25.00 1.10
C GLY A 110 -12.12 24.37 0.84
N ASN A 111 -11.35 24.97 -0.05
CA ASN A 111 -10.01 24.50 -0.42
C ASN A 111 -8.95 24.75 0.67
N GLU A 112 -9.13 25.79 1.50
CA GLU A 112 -8.19 26.12 2.57
C GLU A 112 -8.14 25.07 3.67
N GLY A 113 -9.27 24.34 3.86
CA GLY A 113 -9.36 23.23 4.79
C GLY A 113 -9.57 23.67 6.25
N PHE A 114 -9.24 22.78 7.20
CA PHE A 114 -9.48 22.96 8.63
C PHE A 114 -8.31 22.45 9.46
N LEU A 115 -7.89 23.20 10.47
CA LEU A 115 -6.79 22.85 11.39
C LEU A 115 -5.48 22.47 10.68
N GLY A 116 -5.14 23.12 9.57
CA GLY A 116 -3.94 22.83 8.81
C GLY A 116 -4.06 21.63 7.83
N ILE A 117 -5.23 21.00 7.77
CA ILE A 117 -5.52 19.93 6.82
C ILE A 117 -6.19 20.55 5.60
N SER A 118 -5.47 20.65 4.48
CA SER A 118 -6.03 21.13 3.22
C SER A 118 -7.07 20.14 2.66
N PHE A 119 -7.95 20.62 1.77
CA PHE A 119 -8.90 19.77 1.09
C PHE A 119 -8.20 18.61 0.35
N LEU A 120 -7.08 18.86 -0.30
CA LEU A 120 -6.25 17.85 -0.96
C LEU A 120 -5.80 16.76 0.01
N ALA A 121 -5.27 17.13 1.17
CA ALA A 121 -4.83 16.18 2.19
C ALA A 121 -6.00 15.33 2.71
N PHE A 122 -7.17 15.96 2.93
CA PHE A 122 -8.38 15.28 3.36
C PHE A 122 -8.87 14.27 2.32
N VAL A 123 -8.94 14.67 1.04
CA VAL A 123 -9.31 13.77 -0.07
C VAL A 123 -8.37 12.57 -0.13
N CYS A 124 -7.05 12.81 -0.10
CA CYS A 124 -6.07 11.73 -0.11
C CYS A 124 -6.25 10.77 1.08
N ALA A 125 -6.49 11.28 2.27
CA ALA A 125 -6.68 10.46 3.47
C ALA A 125 -7.94 9.58 3.39
N VAL A 126 -9.07 10.15 2.94
CA VAL A 126 -10.38 9.45 2.93
C VAL A 126 -10.50 8.48 1.73
N THR A 127 -9.95 8.84 0.59
CA THR A 127 -10.03 8.01 -0.63
C THR A 127 -8.95 6.95 -0.71
N SER A 128 -7.82 7.13 -0.03
CA SER A 128 -6.73 6.13 -0.01
C SER A 128 -7.18 4.81 0.61
N ALA A 129 -6.84 3.71 -0.05
CA ALA A 129 -7.01 2.36 0.47
C ALA A 129 -5.63 1.75 0.75
N ASN A 130 -5.45 1.17 1.93
CA ASN A 130 -4.26 0.38 2.22
C ASN A 130 -4.58 -1.11 2.12
N ALA A 131 -4.17 -1.73 1.01
CA ALA A 131 -4.41 -3.14 0.76
C ALA A 131 -3.70 -4.04 1.79
N ALA A 132 -2.54 -3.63 2.30
CA ALA A 132 -1.83 -4.39 3.32
C ALA A 132 -2.60 -4.40 4.65
N LEU A 133 -3.18 -3.26 5.04
CA LEU A 133 -4.06 -3.17 6.21
C LEU A 133 -5.31 -4.03 6.02
N TYR A 134 -5.91 -4.00 4.83
CA TYR A 134 -7.04 -4.87 4.49
C TYR A 134 -6.68 -6.33 4.71
N MET A 135 -5.55 -6.81 4.16
CA MET A 135 -5.10 -8.18 4.37
C MET A 135 -4.76 -8.50 5.82
N GLY A 136 -4.19 -7.56 6.55
CA GLY A 136 -3.91 -7.71 7.98
C GLY A 136 -5.18 -7.98 8.81
N ILE A 137 -6.29 -7.35 8.43
CA ILE A 137 -7.58 -7.52 9.09
C ILE A 137 -8.31 -8.77 8.57
N ILE A 138 -8.37 -8.97 7.26
CA ILE A 138 -9.16 -10.05 6.63
C ILE A 138 -8.48 -11.42 6.77
N SER A 139 -7.15 -11.47 6.87
CA SER A 139 -6.42 -12.74 6.95
C SER A 139 -6.90 -13.65 8.07
N PRO A 140 -7.10 -13.18 9.32
CA PRO A 140 -7.61 -14.00 10.41
C PRO A 140 -9.14 -14.21 10.40
N PHE A 141 -9.92 -13.27 9.85
CA PHE A 141 -11.38 -13.23 10.01
C PHE A 141 -12.16 -13.47 8.72
N GLY A 142 -11.54 -13.19 7.56
CA GLY A 142 -12.19 -13.26 6.27
C GLY A 142 -12.28 -14.67 5.70
N ASP A 143 -13.33 -14.92 4.92
CA ASP A 143 -13.50 -16.13 4.13
C ASP A 143 -12.63 -16.10 2.85
N LYS A 144 -12.75 -17.13 2.00
CA LYS A 144 -11.98 -17.21 0.74
C LYS A 144 -12.30 -16.07 -0.23
N ALA A 145 -13.57 -15.65 -0.30
CA ALA A 145 -13.99 -14.58 -1.19
C ALA A 145 -13.50 -13.21 -0.68
N ASP A 146 -13.49 -13.00 0.63
CA ASP A 146 -12.93 -11.78 1.22
C ASP A 146 -11.43 -11.67 0.94
N LYS A 147 -10.69 -12.77 1.11
CA LYS A 147 -9.24 -12.83 0.79
C LYS A 147 -8.98 -12.64 -0.70
N ALA A 148 -9.83 -13.19 -1.57
CA ALA A 148 -9.72 -13.01 -3.01
C ALA A 148 -10.04 -11.58 -3.44
N SER A 149 -10.89 -10.86 -2.71
CA SER A 149 -11.18 -9.43 -2.94
C SER A 149 -9.97 -8.53 -2.74
N PHE A 150 -8.89 -9.02 -2.12
CA PHE A 150 -7.64 -8.30 -1.95
C PHE A 150 -7.06 -7.78 -3.28
N GLY A 151 -7.13 -8.57 -4.37
CA GLY A 151 -6.66 -8.13 -5.68
C GLY A 151 -7.38 -6.87 -6.18
N ILE A 152 -8.67 -6.75 -5.91
CA ILE A 152 -9.46 -5.58 -6.27
C ILE A 152 -9.13 -4.39 -5.35
N MET A 153 -9.00 -4.66 -4.04
CA MET A 153 -8.58 -3.63 -3.09
C MET A 153 -7.18 -3.09 -3.40
N LEU A 154 -6.32 -3.92 -3.96
CA LEU A 154 -5.00 -3.51 -4.38
C LEU A 154 -5.04 -2.51 -5.56
N ILE A 155 -5.90 -2.76 -6.56
CA ILE A 155 -6.12 -1.80 -7.67
C ILE A 155 -6.62 -0.46 -7.11
N CYS A 156 -7.46 -0.50 -6.10
CA CYS A 156 -7.99 0.70 -5.44
C CYS A 156 -7.01 1.35 -4.43
N SER A 157 -5.95 0.64 -4.05
CA SER A 157 -4.86 1.22 -3.25
C SER A 157 -3.89 2.05 -4.10
N MET A 158 -3.98 1.95 -5.42
CA MET A 158 -3.26 2.84 -6.31
C MET A 158 -3.83 4.27 -6.19
N PRO A 159 -3.06 5.29 -6.49
CA PRO A 159 -3.49 6.70 -6.38
C PRO A 159 -4.59 7.09 -7.39
N LEU A 160 -5.23 6.11 -8.04
CA LEU A 160 -6.33 6.29 -8.99
C LEU A 160 -7.52 6.99 -8.36
N LEU A 161 -7.95 6.55 -7.18
CA LEU A 161 -9.15 7.09 -6.54
C LEU A 161 -8.93 8.54 -6.07
N PRO A 162 -7.86 8.88 -5.34
CA PRO A 162 -7.56 10.26 -5.02
C PRO A 162 -7.50 11.17 -6.26
N LEU A 163 -6.84 10.73 -7.33
CA LEU A 163 -6.73 11.50 -8.57
C LEU A 163 -8.08 11.69 -9.27
N LEU A 164 -8.94 10.66 -9.29
CA LEU A 164 -10.31 10.80 -9.81
C LEU A 164 -11.11 11.84 -9.03
N PHE A 165 -11.06 11.79 -7.69
CA PHE A 165 -11.75 12.76 -6.84
C PHE A 165 -11.25 14.19 -7.07
N LEU A 166 -9.93 14.39 -7.11
CA LEU A 166 -9.33 15.69 -7.37
C LEU A 166 -9.66 16.22 -8.76
N GLY A 167 -9.74 15.33 -9.77
CA GLY A 167 -10.18 15.70 -11.11
C GLY A 167 -11.61 16.24 -11.15
N PHE A 168 -12.53 15.72 -10.33
CA PHE A 168 -13.91 16.25 -10.22
C PHE A 168 -13.97 17.67 -9.61
N TYR A 169 -13.02 18.01 -8.75
CA TYR A 169 -12.94 19.34 -8.12
C TYR A 169 -12.02 20.31 -8.88
N GLY A 170 -11.48 19.90 -10.04
CA GLY A 170 -10.64 20.76 -10.89
C GLY A 170 -9.22 21.01 -10.35
N GLU A 171 -8.85 20.36 -9.24
CA GLU A 171 -7.57 20.57 -8.55
C GLU A 171 -6.42 19.74 -9.14
N ALA A 172 -6.72 18.65 -9.86
CA ALA A 172 -5.71 17.82 -10.50
C ALA A 172 -6.25 17.24 -11.81
N GLY A 173 -5.53 17.42 -12.89
CA GLY A 173 -5.75 16.70 -14.14
C GLY A 173 -5.01 15.36 -14.16
N PHE A 174 -5.54 14.38 -14.89
CA PHE A 174 -4.76 13.20 -15.26
C PHE A 174 -3.70 13.62 -16.28
N GLY A 175 -2.47 13.85 -15.83
CA GLY A 175 -1.34 14.03 -16.72
C GLY A 175 -0.86 12.68 -17.29
N GLU A 176 -0.18 12.71 -18.44
CA GLU A 176 0.38 11.49 -19.06
C GLU A 176 1.31 10.72 -18.13
N ALA A 177 2.05 11.42 -17.26
CA ALA A 177 2.96 10.82 -16.30
C ALA A 177 2.22 9.95 -15.26
N GLN A 178 1.07 10.39 -14.75
CA GLN A 178 0.27 9.63 -13.79
C GLN A 178 -0.36 8.39 -14.43
N VAL A 179 -0.85 8.52 -15.65
CA VAL A 179 -1.40 7.39 -16.41
C VAL A 179 -0.33 6.33 -16.65
N MET A 180 0.88 6.76 -17.05
CA MET A 180 1.99 5.86 -17.31
C MET A 180 2.47 5.15 -16.04
N GLN A 181 2.48 5.85 -14.90
CA GLN A 181 2.80 5.26 -13.60
C GLN A 181 1.78 4.17 -13.20
N ILE A 182 0.49 4.40 -13.43
CA ILE A 182 -0.56 3.41 -13.19
C ILE A 182 -0.37 2.19 -14.09
N ILE A 183 -0.12 2.39 -15.39
CA ILE A 183 0.14 1.30 -16.34
C ILE A 183 1.37 0.49 -15.89
N SER A 184 2.44 1.14 -15.47
CA SER A 184 3.67 0.48 -15.01
C SER A 184 3.45 -0.40 -13.78
N LEU A 185 2.51 -0.05 -12.89
CA LEU A 185 2.13 -0.85 -11.72
C LEU A 185 1.18 -2.01 -12.09
N ILE A 186 0.34 -1.83 -13.09
CA ILE A 186 -0.59 -2.88 -13.56
C ILE A 186 0.16 -4.03 -14.26
N ILE A 187 1.23 -3.73 -14.99
CA ILE A 187 2.01 -4.72 -15.73
C ILE A 187 2.51 -5.86 -14.83
N PRO A 188 3.26 -5.63 -13.74
CA PRO A 188 3.73 -6.71 -12.88
C PRO A 188 2.58 -7.50 -12.24
N PHE A 189 1.45 -6.87 -11.93
CA PHE A 189 0.26 -7.56 -11.42
C PHE A 189 -0.31 -8.54 -12.45
N ILE A 190 -0.50 -8.10 -13.69
CA ILE A 190 -1.03 -8.95 -14.78
C ILE A 190 -0.04 -10.08 -15.08
N LEU A 191 1.27 -9.79 -15.17
CA LEU A 191 2.28 -10.81 -15.38
C LEU A 191 2.25 -11.86 -14.27
N GLY A 192 2.19 -11.45 -13.01
CA GLY A 192 2.05 -12.36 -11.88
C GLY A 192 0.80 -13.22 -12.00
N MET A 193 -0.34 -12.61 -12.34
CA MET A 193 -1.61 -13.33 -12.50
C MET A 193 -1.53 -14.37 -13.63
N VAL A 194 -0.97 -14.02 -14.78
CA VAL A 194 -0.80 -14.94 -15.91
C VAL A 194 0.10 -16.10 -15.50
N LEU A 195 1.29 -15.83 -14.98
CA LEU A 195 2.26 -16.85 -14.60
C LEU A 195 1.73 -17.76 -13.48
N GLY A 196 1.09 -17.19 -12.46
CA GLY A 196 0.53 -17.97 -11.35
C GLY A 196 -0.69 -18.84 -11.74
N ASN A 197 -1.38 -18.52 -12.85
CA ASN A 197 -2.44 -19.36 -13.39
C ASN A 197 -1.94 -20.38 -14.42
N MET A 198 -0.78 -20.14 -15.04
CA MET A 198 -0.14 -21.09 -15.95
C MET A 198 0.63 -22.17 -15.18
N ASP A 199 1.27 -21.81 -14.07
CA ASP A 199 2.12 -22.72 -13.30
C ASP A 199 1.86 -22.62 -11.80
N MET A 200 1.42 -23.74 -11.22
CA MET A 200 1.16 -23.86 -9.78
C MET A 200 2.43 -23.80 -8.92
N ASP A 201 3.59 -24.13 -9.47
CA ASP A 201 4.84 -24.06 -8.72
C ASP A 201 5.34 -22.62 -8.61
N ILE A 202 5.16 -21.80 -9.64
CA ILE A 202 5.36 -20.35 -9.56
C ILE A 202 4.47 -19.75 -8.44
N ARG A 203 3.21 -20.13 -8.38
CA ARG A 203 2.31 -19.68 -7.31
C ARG A 203 2.82 -20.04 -5.92
N LYS A 204 3.34 -21.26 -5.73
CA LYS A 204 3.90 -21.71 -4.44
C LYS A 204 5.14 -20.91 -4.05
N VAL A 205 6.05 -20.68 -5.01
CA VAL A 205 7.29 -19.91 -4.79
C VAL A 205 6.97 -18.50 -4.29
N PHE A 206 6.02 -17.82 -4.89
CA PHE A 206 5.66 -16.45 -4.53
C PHE A 206 4.58 -16.32 -3.45
N ALA A 207 4.09 -17.44 -2.89
CA ALA A 207 3.04 -17.39 -1.86
C ALA A 207 3.42 -16.62 -0.59
N GLY A 208 4.71 -16.65 -0.21
CA GLY A 208 5.24 -15.89 0.92
C GLY A 208 5.78 -14.50 0.55
N GLY A 209 5.78 -14.12 -0.72
CA GLY A 209 6.45 -12.91 -1.20
C GLY A 209 5.97 -11.64 -0.52
N ASN A 210 4.68 -11.45 -0.39
CA ASN A 210 4.11 -10.27 0.28
C ASN A 210 4.53 -10.16 1.76
N ALA A 211 4.65 -11.30 2.46
CA ALA A 211 5.09 -11.29 3.84
C ALA A 211 6.55 -10.84 4.00
N ILE A 212 7.40 -11.15 3.01
CA ILE A 212 8.80 -10.74 2.98
C ILE A 212 8.92 -9.26 2.59
N ILE A 213 8.16 -8.81 1.60
CA ILE A 213 8.26 -7.47 1.02
C ILE A 213 7.65 -6.40 1.94
N LEU A 214 6.58 -6.73 2.67
CA LEU A 214 5.79 -5.79 3.46
C LEU A 214 6.61 -5.01 4.52
N PRO A 215 7.56 -5.62 5.27
CA PRO A 215 8.41 -4.88 6.18
C PRO A 215 9.30 -3.83 5.50
N PHE A 216 9.83 -4.14 4.30
CA PHE A 216 10.64 -3.20 3.53
C PHE A 216 9.80 -2.02 3.04
N LEU A 217 8.58 -2.29 2.56
CA LEU A 217 7.65 -1.23 2.17
C LEU A 217 7.26 -0.35 3.37
N GLY A 218 7.01 -0.96 4.53
CA GLY A 218 6.74 -0.20 5.75
C GLY A 218 7.90 0.70 6.14
N PHE A 219 9.11 0.17 6.16
CA PHE A 219 10.32 0.94 6.51
C PHE A 219 10.56 2.09 5.51
N GLU A 220 10.39 1.83 4.23
CA GLU A 220 10.53 2.85 3.18
C GLU A 220 9.51 3.98 3.37
N PHE A 221 8.22 3.68 3.58
CA PHE A 221 7.23 4.70 3.90
C PHE A 221 7.62 5.53 5.13
N GLY A 222 8.15 4.89 6.17
CA GLY A 222 8.64 5.60 7.35
C GLY A 222 9.83 6.50 7.04
N SER A 223 10.75 6.05 6.20
CA SER A 223 11.96 6.80 5.85
C SER A 223 11.68 8.02 4.95
N THR A 224 10.50 8.10 4.34
CA THR A 224 10.07 9.27 3.53
C THR A 224 9.22 10.26 4.31
N ILE A 225 8.81 9.95 5.54
CA ILE A 225 8.11 10.88 6.43
C ILE A 225 9.13 11.84 7.05
N ASN A 226 8.98 13.12 6.75
CA ASN A 226 9.84 14.19 7.26
C ASN A 226 9.02 15.16 8.09
#